data_536115ca35b1ecbcdb26454fef5fba70
#
_entry.id   536115ca35b1ecbcdb26454fef5fba70
#
_cell.length_a   1.000
_cell.length_b   1.000
_cell.length_c   1.000
_cell.angle_alpha   90.00
_cell.angle_beta   90.00
_cell.angle_gamma   90.00
#
_symmetry.space_group_name_H-M   'P 1'
#
loop_
_entity.id
_entity.type
_entity.pdbx_description
1 polymer ?
#
loop_
_entity_poly.entity_id
_entity_poly.type
_entity_poly.pdbx_seq_one_letter_code
_entity_poly.pdbx_strand_id
1 'polypeptide(L)'
;DSILGEEEVDCSVEYRVKFKYDYNMKYADAFSREVGTVTLYAFDDNGKLVYQKTEEGDVLGEEGYTMKVDLEPGDYHLVTWAGLNDEASFSVPLVTAGESSLDELQCRMDRLYSRAADGTAVVNSKLSALWHGEVTKQSFSRAASSQVVTVPLVKNTNTIRIILQQMDGVTVEVDKFEFTITDDNGLMNYDNKLLEDETLTYYPYYRMQGGTDMGTRADGAAEDSNLS
;
A
#
# COMPACT_ATOMS: atom_id res chain seq x y z
N ASP A 1 20.20 -54.46 21.88
CA ASP A 1 19.54 -53.27 22.44
C ASP A 1 19.60 -52.17 21.39
N SER A 2 18.53 -52.08 20.59
CA SER A 2 18.34 -51.07 19.59
C SER A 2 17.66 -49.89 20.26
N ILE A 3 18.40 -48.81 20.41
CA ILE A 3 17.84 -47.49 20.73
C ILE A 3 17.30 -46.95 19.41
N LEU A 4 16.00 -47.13 19.17
CA LEU A 4 15.27 -46.39 18.18
C LEU A 4 15.22 -44.96 18.70
N GLY A 5 16.01 -44.05 18.10
CA GLY A 5 15.80 -42.63 18.23
C GLY A 5 14.42 -42.34 17.67
N GLU A 6 13.48 -41.95 18.51
CA GLU A 6 12.24 -41.32 18.07
C GLU A 6 12.68 -39.97 17.44
N GLU A 7 12.70 -39.93 16.11
CA GLU A 7 12.64 -38.64 15.42
C GLU A 7 11.33 -38.00 15.86
N GLU A 8 11.40 -36.94 16.66
CA GLU A 8 10.28 -36.08 16.93
C GLU A 8 9.81 -35.55 15.56
N VAL A 9 8.75 -36.12 15.03
CA VAL A 9 8.06 -35.56 13.87
C VAL A 9 7.51 -34.22 14.34
N ASP A 10 8.16 -33.13 13.94
CA ASP A 10 7.63 -31.79 14.16
C ASP A 10 6.31 -31.66 13.41
N CYS A 11 5.21 -31.85 14.15
CA CYS A 11 3.85 -31.69 13.66
C CYS A 11 3.41 -30.23 13.64
N SER A 12 4.34 -29.28 13.59
CA SER A 12 3.99 -27.86 13.49
C SER A 12 3.32 -27.59 12.15
N VAL A 13 2.13 -27.02 12.22
CA VAL A 13 1.40 -26.56 11.01
C VAL A 13 2.05 -25.29 10.50
N GLU A 14 2.39 -25.26 9.23
CA GLU A 14 2.95 -24.06 8.60
C GLU A 14 1.84 -23.23 7.95
N TYR A 15 1.67 -22.00 8.42
CA TYR A 15 0.74 -21.04 7.83
C TYR A 15 1.50 -20.00 7.01
N ARG A 16 0.97 -19.70 5.80
CA ARG A 16 1.53 -18.72 4.91
C ARG A 16 0.46 -17.81 4.34
N VAL A 17 0.82 -16.57 4.09
CA VAL A 17 -0.05 -15.56 3.49
C VAL A 17 0.53 -15.15 2.14
N LYS A 18 -0.29 -15.27 1.09
CA LYS A 18 -0.03 -14.75 -0.24
C LYS A 18 -0.72 -13.40 -0.38
N PHE A 19 0.02 -12.41 -0.86
CA PHE A 19 -0.56 -11.12 -1.23
C PHE A 19 -0.76 -11.09 -2.73
N LYS A 20 -1.90 -10.57 -3.18
CA LYS A 20 -2.26 -10.54 -4.60
C LYS A 20 -2.72 -9.13 -4.99
N TYR A 21 -2.06 -8.55 -5.99
CA TYR A 21 -2.43 -7.27 -6.57
C TYR A 21 -2.78 -7.48 -8.06
N ASP A 22 -4.01 -7.91 -8.35
CA ASP A 22 -4.54 -8.11 -9.70
C ASP A 22 -5.64 -7.10 -10.07
N TYR A 23 -6.09 -6.29 -9.12
CA TYR A 23 -7.01 -5.20 -9.38
C TYR A 23 -6.25 -3.98 -9.93
N ASN A 24 -5.75 -4.14 -11.16
CA ASN A 24 -5.00 -3.13 -11.88
C ASN A 24 -5.40 -3.14 -13.37
N MET A 25 -4.97 -2.13 -14.12
CA MET A 25 -5.30 -2.00 -15.54
C MET A 25 -4.71 -3.12 -16.43
N LYS A 26 -3.77 -3.90 -15.94
CA LYS A 26 -3.11 -4.99 -16.68
C LYS A 26 -3.80 -6.33 -16.47
N TYR A 27 -4.76 -6.42 -15.56
CA TYR A 27 -5.49 -7.64 -15.19
C TYR A 27 -4.58 -8.84 -14.84
N ALA A 28 -3.40 -8.56 -14.32
CA ALA A 28 -2.41 -9.54 -13.91
C ALA A 28 -1.89 -9.20 -12.52
N ASP A 29 -1.50 -10.22 -11.74
CA ASP A 29 -0.89 -9.99 -10.43
C ASP A 29 0.43 -9.23 -10.59
N ALA A 30 0.48 -8.03 -10.05
CA ALA A 30 1.64 -7.14 -10.12
C ALA A 30 2.36 -6.98 -8.77
N PHE A 31 1.98 -7.77 -7.75
CA PHE A 31 2.56 -7.67 -6.41
C PHE A 31 4.09 -7.72 -6.44
N SER A 32 4.68 -8.76 -7.04
CA SER A 32 6.13 -8.98 -7.06
C SER A 32 6.93 -7.88 -7.77
N ARG A 33 6.28 -7.07 -8.60
CA ARG A 33 6.93 -6.02 -9.40
C ARG A 33 6.80 -4.63 -8.80
N GLU A 34 5.75 -4.40 -8.01
CA GLU A 34 5.38 -3.05 -7.56
C GLU A 34 5.51 -2.87 -6.05
N VAL A 35 5.42 -3.95 -5.28
CA VAL A 35 5.40 -3.88 -3.81
C VAL A 35 6.77 -4.17 -3.24
N GLY A 36 7.39 -3.18 -2.60
CA GLY A 36 8.71 -3.29 -1.97
C GLY A 36 8.68 -3.53 -0.46
N THR A 37 7.54 -3.33 0.18
CA THR A 37 7.35 -3.53 1.63
C THR A 37 5.92 -3.96 1.89
N VAL A 38 5.71 -4.93 2.76
CA VAL A 38 4.39 -5.39 3.17
C VAL A 38 4.35 -5.69 4.66
N THR A 39 3.35 -5.16 5.36
CA THR A 39 3.09 -5.45 6.77
C THR A 39 1.73 -6.12 6.90
N LEU A 40 1.71 -7.28 7.53
CA LEU A 40 0.50 -8.01 7.92
C LEU A 40 0.22 -7.79 9.39
N TYR A 41 -1.03 -7.50 9.71
CA TYR A 41 -1.58 -7.40 11.06
C TYR A 41 -2.68 -8.45 11.20
N ALA A 42 -2.65 -9.24 12.27
CA ALA A 42 -3.69 -10.19 12.59
C ALA A 42 -4.34 -9.82 13.93
N PHE A 43 -5.66 -9.72 13.90
CA PHE A 43 -6.48 -9.41 15.07
C PHE A 43 -7.35 -10.62 15.41
N ASP A 44 -7.58 -10.84 16.71
CA ASP A 44 -8.50 -11.87 17.20
C ASP A 44 -9.97 -11.46 17.03
N ASP A 45 -10.88 -12.34 17.43
CA ASP A 45 -12.33 -12.09 17.36
C ASP A 45 -12.82 -10.91 18.22
N ASN A 46 -11.99 -10.45 19.15
CA ASN A 46 -12.28 -9.27 19.99
C ASN A 46 -11.69 -7.97 19.39
N GLY A 47 -11.07 -8.06 18.20
CA GLY A 47 -10.42 -6.92 17.55
C GLY A 47 -9.09 -6.53 18.22
N LYS A 48 -8.45 -7.42 18.97
CA LYS A 48 -7.14 -7.19 19.58
C LYS A 48 -6.05 -7.67 18.63
N LEU A 49 -5.03 -6.84 18.42
CA LEU A 49 -3.84 -7.22 17.67
C LEU A 49 -3.11 -8.34 18.40
N VAL A 50 -2.92 -9.48 17.72
CA VAL A 50 -2.22 -10.65 18.28
C VAL A 50 -0.92 -10.96 17.56
N TYR A 51 -0.77 -10.47 16.32
CA TYR A 51 0.42 -10.71 15.51
C TYR A 51 0.62 -9.60 14.49
N GLN A 52 1.89 -9.25 14.24
CA GLN A 52 2.26 -8.40 13.11
C GLN A 52 3.63 -8.83 12.57
N LYS A 53 3.78 -8.71 11.25
CA LYS A 53 5.04 -9.00 10.57
C LYS A 53 5.22 -8.11 9.36
N THR A 54 6.42 -7.56 9.22
CA THR A 54 6.83 -6.81 8.03
C THR A 54 7.90 -7.60 7.28
N GLU A 55 7.76 -7.69 5.98
CA GLU A 55 8.81 -8.15 5.07
C GLU A 55 9.04 -7.11 3.98
N GLU A 56 10.28 -6.97 3.54
CA GLU A 56 10.71 -5.94 2.60
C GLU A 56 11.84 -6.43 1.69
N GLY A 57 12.04 -5.71 0.59
CA GLY A 57 13.14 -5.92 -0.34
C GLY A 57 12.90 -7.03 -1.34
N ASP A 58 14.00 -7.57 -1.87
CA ASP A 58 14.02 -8.45 -3.05
C ASP A 58 13.23 -9.75 -2.86
N VAL A 59 13.09 -10.23 -1.63
CA VAL A 59 12.32 -11.44 -1.30
C VAL A 59 10.87 -11.35 -1.78
N LEU A 60 10.28 -10.15 -1.78
CA LEU A 60 8.90 -9.94 -2.26
C LEU A 60 8.76 -10.13 -3.77
N GLY A 61 9.86 -10.00 -4.51
CA GLY A 61 9.93 -10.20 -5.96
C GLY A 61 10.13 -11.66 -6.38
N GLU A 62 10.39 -12.57 -5.46
CA GLU A 62 10.62 -13.98 -5.77
C GLU A 62 9.36 -14.66 -6.30
N GLU A 63 9.55 -15.58 -7.24
CA GLU A 63 8.44 -16.37 -7.80
C GLU A 63 7.79 -17.22 -6.70
N GLY A 64 6.47 -17.08 -6.54
CA GLY A 64 5.72 -17.85 -5.54
C GLY A 64 5.90 -17.35 -4.11
N TYR A 65 6.44 -16.14 -3.91
CA TYR A 65 6.58 -15.55 -2.58
C TYR A 65 5.31 -15.68 -1.76
N THR A 66 5.46 -16.11 -0.52
CA THR A 66 4.43 -16.11 0.54
C THR A 66 5.08 -15.81 1.88
N MET A 67 4.43 -14.98 2.68
CA MET A 67 4.89 -14.65 4.03
C MET A 67 4.57 -15.80 4.99
N LYS A 68 5.60 -16.39 5.62
CA LYS A 68 5.39 -17.33 6.72
C LYS A 68 4.91 -16.57 7.95
N VAL A 69 3.84 -17.05 8.59
CA VAL A 69 3.26 -16.44 9.79
C VAL A 69 3.25 -17.43 10.95
N ASP A 70 3.55 -16.91 12.12
CA ASP A 70 3.56 -17.65 13.38
C ASP A 70 2.28 -17.31 14.15
N LEU A 71 1.20 -17.99 13.74
CA LEU A 71 -0.13 -17.86 14.32
C LEU A 71 -0.60 -19.21 14.86
N GLU A 72 -1.29 -19.18 15.98
CA GLU A 72 -2.03 -20.35 16.46
C GLU A 72 -3.24 -20.63 15.56
N PRO A 73 -3.72 -21.88 15.50
CA PRO A 73 -4.97 -22.18 14.84
C PRO A 73 -6.13 -21.39 15.42
N GLY A 74 -6.95 -20.80 14.57
CA GLY A 74 -8.05 -19.93 14.99
C GLY A 74 -8.59 -19.07 13.85
N ASP A 75 -9.51 -18.21 14.18
CA ASP A 75 -10.09 -17.21 13.28
C ASP A 75 -9.46 -15.86 13.55
N TYR A 76 -9.10 -15.15 12.48
CA TYR A 76 -8.43 -13.85 12.56
C TYR A 76 -9.02 -12.87 11.56
N HIS A 77 -9.01 -11.60 11.94
CA HIS A 77 -9.19 -10.49 11.03
C HIS A 77 -7.80 -10.06 10.55
N LEU A 78 -7.53 -10.18 9.27
CA LEU A 78 -6.26 -9.82 8.66
C LEU A 78 -6.36 -8.46 8.00
N VAL A 79 -5.42 -7.58 8.31
CA VAL A 79 -5.25 -6.28 7.64
C VAL A 79 -3.82 -6.17 7.13
N THR A 80 -3.65 -5.59 5.96
CA THR A 80 -2.35 -5.40 5.33
C THR A 80 -2.22 -3.97 4.83
N TRP A 81 -1.09 -3.35 5.14
CA TRP A 81 -0.60 -2.15 4.48
C TRP A 81 0.71 -2.48 3.76
N ALA A 82 0.83 -2.08 2.50
CA ALA A 82 2.03 -2.29 1.70
C ALA A 82 2.54 -0.97 1.12
N GLY A 83 3.86 -0.84 0.98
CA GLY A 83 4.52 0.39 0.55
C GLY A 83 4.90 1.33 1.69
N LEU A 84 4.82 0.90 2.97
CA LEU A 84 5.25 1.67 4.13
C LEU A 84 6.73 1.39 4.42
N ASN A 85 7.54 2.43 4.43
CA ASN A 85 8.94 2.44 4.85
C ASN A 85 9.30 3.83 5.38
N ASP A 86 10.53 4.05 5.80
CA ASP A 86 10.99 5.32 6.40
C ASP A 86 10.90 6.52 5.43
N GLU A 87 10.85 6.26 4.12
CA GLU A 87 10.73 7.29 3.07
C GLU A 87 9.31 7.39 2.50
N ALA A 88 8.36 6.60 3.02
CA ALA A 88 6.99 6.60 2.53
C ALA A 88 6.28 7.93 2.79
N SER A 89 5.33 8.24 1.93
CA SER A 89 4.43 9.40 2.11
C SER A 89 3.30 9.12 3.10
N PHE A 90 3.30 7.95 3.72
CA PHE A 90 2.26 7.47 4.62
C PHE A 90 2.89 6.83 5.85
N SER A 91 2.21 6.93 6.98
CA SER A 91 2.63 6.34 8.23
C SER A 91 1.46 5.69 8.98
N VAL A 92 1.79 4.65 9.75
CA VAL A 92 0.89 3.97 10.68
C VAL A 92 1.45 4.17 12.08
N PRO A 93 0.63 4.51 13.09
CA PRO A 93 1.11 4.62 14.45
C PRO A 93 1.67 3.29 14.95
N LEU A 94 2.56 3.36 15.92
CA LEU A 94 3.09 2.16 16.56
C LEU A 94 1.94 1.39 17.23
N VAL A 95 1.74 0.16 16.80
CA VAL A 95 0.79 -0.78 17.40
C VAL A 95 1.55 -1.96 18.02
N THR A 96 1.03 -2.49 19.12
CA THR A 96 1.70 -3.53 19.91
C THR A 96 0.80 -4.75 20.05
N ALA A 97 1.30 -5.93 19.66
CA ALA A 97 0.57 -7.19 19.85
C ALA A 97 0.27 -7.45 21.32
N GLY A 98 -0.95 -7.85 21.62
CA GLY A 98 -1.47 -8.04 22.97
C GLY A 98 -2.04 -6.78 23.64
N GLU A 99 -1.81 -5.59 23.06
CA GLU A 99 -2.23 -4.29 23.64
C GLU A 99 -3.18 -3.53 22.71
N SER A 100 -2.78 -3.31 21.47
CA SER A 100 -3.53 -2.45 20.53
C SER A 100 -4.78 -3.12 19.98
N SER A 101 -5.78 -2.28 19.68
CA SER A 101 -7.04 -2.66 19.07
C SER A 101 -7.05 -2.36 17.56
N LEU A 102 -8.02 -2.95 16.85
CA LEU A 102 -8.23 -2.76 15.42
C LEU A 102 -8.42 -1.28 15.05
N ASP A 103 -9.15 -0.51 15.86
CA ASP A 103 -9.42 0.91 15.60
C ASP A 103 -8.17 1.81 15.71
N GLU A 104 -7.11 1.33 16.36
CA GLU A 104 -5.83 2.05 16.44
C GLU A 104 -5.01 1.90 15.15
N LEU A 105 -5.34 0.93 14.29
CA LEU A 105 -4.63 0.72 13.03
C LEU A 105 -5.16 1.69 11.96
N GLN A 106 -4.60 2.88 11.92
CA GLN A 106 -4.93 3.94 10.97
C GLN A 106 -3.71 4.29 10.13
N CYS A 107 -3.91 4.62 8.86
CA CYS A 107 -2.86 5.06 7.97
C CYS A 107 -3.06 6.53 7.62
N ARG A 108 -2.06 7.35 7.90
CA ARG A 108 -2.08 8.79 7.69
C ARG A 108 -1.10 9.20 6.60
N MET A 109 -1.54 10.08 5.72
CA MET A 109 -0.69 10.74 4.74
C MET A 109 0.14 11.82 5.41
N ASP A 110 1.44 11.83 5.17
CA ASP A 110 2.35 12.88 5.61
C ASP A 110 2.06 14.17 4.83
N ARG A 111 2.14 15.29 5.51
CA ARG A 111 1.82 16.60 4.96
C ARG A 111 2.72 17.69 5.52
N LEU A 112 2.91 18.71 4.71
CA LEU A 112 3.53 19.94 5.15
C LEU A 112 2.44 20.94 5.57
N TYR A 113 2.79 21.88 6.42
CA TYR A 113 1.91 22.99 6.74
C TYR A 113 2.43 24.25 6.10
N SER A 114 1.55 25.00 5.43
CA SER A 114 1.88 26.29 4.87
C SER A 114 2.42 27.21 5.98
N ARG A 115 3.48 27.93 5.68
CA ARG A 115 3.99 28.99 6.57
C ARG A 115 3.13 30.27 6.51
N ALA A 116 2.15 30.31 5.60
CA ALA A 116 1.13 31.34 5.59
C ALA A 116 0.31 31.26 6.90
N ALA A 117 -0.28 32.39 7.27
CA ALA A 117 -1.01 32.52 8.57
C ALA A 117 -2.23 31.58 8.69
N ASP A 118 -2.63 30.93 7.61
CA ASP A 118 -3.79 30.01 7.57
C ASP A 118 -3.44 28.57 7.98
N GLY A 119 -2.14 28.20 8.05
CA GLY A 119 -1.73 26.85 8.46
C GLY A 119 -2.23 25.73 7.56
N THR A 120 -2.59 26.00 6.29
CA THR A 120 -3.15 25.02 5.36
C THR A 120 -2.24 23.81 5.20
N ALA A 121 -2.81 22.62 5.29
CA ALA A 121 -2.11 21.36 5.05
C ALA A 121 -1.86 21.17 3.55
N VAL A 122 -0.61 20.89 3.18
CA VAL A 122 -0.14 20.92 1.79
C VAL A 122 0.57 19.63 1.42
N VAL A 123 0.30 19.12 0.23
CA VAL A 123 1.01 18.02 -0.42
C VAL A 123 1.56 18.55 -1.75
N ASN A 124 2.89 18.65 -1.88
CA ASN A 124 3.57 19.22 -3.04
C ASN A 124 4.68 18.32 -3.60
N SER A 125 4.72 17.07 -3.20
CA SER A 125 5.66 16.07 -3.68
C SER A 125 4.92 14.86 -4.27
N LYS A 126 5.64 14.07 -5.06
CA LYS A 126 5.11 12.77 -5.53
C LYS A 126 4.89 11.87 -4.32
N LEU A 127 3.69 11.32 -4.20
CA LEU A 127 3.38 10.33 -3.18
C LEU A 127 4.02 8.98 -3.51
N SER A 128 4.55 8.29 -2.51
CA SER A 128 4.92 6.88 -2.63
C SER A 128 3.66 6.04 -2.83
N ALA A 129 3.82 4.87 -3.47
CA ALA A 129 2.70 3.97 -3.67
C ALA A 129 2.26 3.32 -2.35
N LEU A 130 0.95 3.17 -2.17
CA LEU A 130 0.33 2.56 -0.99
C LEU A 130 -0.72 1.56 -1.44
N TRP A 131 -0.73 0.39 -0.82
CA TRP A 131 -1.74 -0.64 -0.99
C TRP A 131 -2.35 -1.02 0.35
N HIS A 132 -3.61 -1.39 0.31
CA HIS A 132 -4.36 -1.92 1.44
C HIS A 132 -4.95 -3.27 1.09
N GLY A 133 -5.01 -4.19 2.05
CA GLY A 133 -5.71 -5.46 1.96
C GLY A 133 -6.40 -5.82 3.26
N GLU A 134 -7.54 -6.49 3.14
CA GLU A 134 -8.33 -6.91 4.30
C GLU A 134 -9.01 -8.26 4.03
N VAL A 135 -8.99 -9.12 5.04
CA VAL A 135 -9.82 -10.31 5.13
C VAL A 135 -10.45 -10.33 6.51
N THR A 136 -11.73 -10.00 6.59
CA THR A 136 -12.44 -9.78 7.86
C THR A 136 -12.55 -11.02 8.72
N LYS A 137 -12.50 -12.23 8.11
CA LYS A 137 -12.46 -13.51 8.80
C LYS A 137 -11.65 -14.52 8.01
N GLN A 138 -10.50 -14.89 8.54
CA GLN A 138 -9.62 -15.93 8.00
C GLN A 138 -9.42 -17.02 9.04
N SER A 139 -9.81 -18.25 8.69
CA SER A 139 -9.58 -19.41 9.54
C SER A 139 -8.24 -20.07 9.23
N PHE A 140 -7.46 -20.37 10.26
CA PHE A 140 -6.27 -21.21 10.21
C PHE A 140 -6.54 -22.52 10.94
N SER A 141 -6.40 -23.65 10.24
CA SER A 141 -6.84 -24.97 10.70
C SER A 141 -5.68 -25.84 11.17
N ARG A 142 -5.87 -26.56 12.27
CA ARG A 142 -4.94 -27.62 12.72
C ARG A 142 -4.94 -28.86 11.83
N ALA A 143 -5.98 -29.04 11.01
CA ALA A 143 -6.14 -30.27 10.24
C ALA A 143 -5.23 -30.36 9.01
N ALA A 144 -4.57 -29.27 8.63
CA ALA A 144 -3.66 -29.20 7.50
C ALA A 144 -2.20 -29.17 7.98
N SER A 145 -1.30 -29.88 7.31
CA SER A 145 0.14 -29.78 7.55
C SER A 145 0.72 -28.43 7.09
N SER A 146 0.07 -27.80 6.11
CA SER A 146 0.36 -26.43 5.65
C SER A 146 -0.90 -25.79 5.10
N GLN A 147 -0.99 -24.48 5.22
CA GLN A 147 -2.10 -23.68 4.67
C GLN A 147 -1.58 -22.38 4.10
N VAL A 148 -1.99 -22.04 2.88
CA VAL A 148 -1.74 -20.75 2.24
C VAL A 148 -3.06 -20.01 2.09
N VAL A 149 -3.15 -18.82 2.65
CA VAL A 149 -4.30 -17.92 2.52
C VAL A 149 -3.94 -16.72 1.67
N THR A 150 -4.92 -16.09 1.03
CA THR A 150 -4.67 -14.96 0.13
C THR A 150 -5.31 -13.69 0.66
N VAL A 151 -4.53 -12.61 0.72
CA VAL A 151 -5.00 -11.26 1.00
C VAL A 151 -4.97 -10.46 -0.32
N PRO A 152 -6.13 -10.07 -0.86
CA PRO A 152 -6.17 -9.20 -2.03
C PRO A 152 -5.78 -7.77 -1.65
N LEU A 153 -4.97 -7.13 -2.50
CA LEU A 153 -4.53 -5.75 -2.31
C LEU A 153 -5.20 -4.81 -3.31
N VAL A 154 -5.53 -3.63 -2.84
CA VAL A 154 -6.00 -2.50 -3.64
C VAL A 154 -5.00 -1.35 -3.51
N LYS A 155 -4.62 -0.74 -4.62
CA LYS A 155 -3.73 0.42 -4.63
C LYS A 155 -4.52 1.68 -4.30
N ASN A 156 -4.07 2.40 -3.28
CA ASN A 156 -4.73 3.62 -2.79
C ASN A 156 -4.26 4.89 -3.48
N THR A 157 -3.09 4.85 -4.13
CA THR A 157 -2.49 6.03 -4.76
C THR A 157 -2.71 6.04 -6.26
N ASN A 158 -3.04 7.22 -6.79
CA ASN A 158 -3.22 7.47 -8.21
C ASN A 158 -2.41 8.70 -8.65
N THR A 159 -2.08 8.75 -9.93
CA THR A 159 -1.46 9.93 -10.54
C THR A 159 -2.47 10.60 -11.45
N ILE A 160 -2.70 11.89 -11.23
CA ILE A 160 -3.55 12.72 -12.08
C ILE A 160 -2.63 13.55 -12.99
N ARG A 161 -2.87 13.48 -14.30
CA ARG A 161 -2.19 14.30 -15.28
C ARG A 161 -3.19 15.28 -15.89
N ILE A 162 -2.87 16.58 -15.84
CA ILE A 162 -3.64 17.63 -16.48
C ILE A 162 -2.87 18.08 -17.72
N ILE A 163 -3.51 17.99 -18.88
CA ILE A 163 -2.94 18.43 -20.17
C ILE A 163 -3.75 19.61 -20.67
N LEU A 164 -3.08 20.75 -20.86
CA LEU A 164 -3.67 21.93 -21.50
C LEU A 164 -3.23 21.97 -22.95
N GLN A 165 -4.19 22.08 -23.84
CA GLN A 165 -3.95 22.20 -25.28
C GLN A 165 -4.84 23.31 -25.86
N GLN A 166 -4.26 24.19 -26.64
CA GLN A 166 -4.96 25.21 -27.39
C GLN A 166 -5.19 24.72 -28.81
N MET A 167 -6.43 24.83 -29.29
CA MET A 167 -6.84 24.25 -30.58
C MET A 167 -6.34 25.04 -31.80
N ASP A 168 -5.90 26.27 -31.61
CA ASP A 168 -5.42 27.17 -32.68
C ASP A 168 -3.91 27.04 -32.98
N GLY A 169 -3.24 26.07 -32.34
CA GLY A 169 -1.80 25.80 -32.49
C GLY A 169 -0.90 26.78 -31.73
N VAL A 170 -1.47 27.66 -30.90
CA VAL A 170 -0.68 28.52 -30.02
C VAL A 170 -0.17 27.70 -28.84
N THR A 171 1.10 27.93 -28.47
CA THR A 171 1.69 27.27 -27.31
C THR A 171 1.08 27.81 -26.01
N VAL A 172 0.57 26.89 -25.17
CA VAL A 172 0.13 27.21 -23.81
C VAL A 172 1.35 27.34 -22.91
N GLU A 173 1.55 28.51 -22.32
CA GLU A 173 2.67 28.75 -21.38
C GLU A 173 2.30 28.16 -20.01
N VAL A 174 2.96 27.07 -19.60
CA VAL A 174 2.65 26.31 -18.39
C VAL A 174 2.72 27.15 -17.11
N ASP A 175 3.61 28.14 -17.09
CA ASP A 175 3.83 29.01 -15.92
C ASP A 175 2.71 30.05 -15.69
N LYS A 176 1.81 30.21 -16.66
CA LYS A 176 0.63 31.08 -16.52
C LYS A 176 -0.57 30.40 -15.88
N PHE A 177 -0.46 29.11 -15.59
CA PHE A 177 -1.55 28.34 -15.00
C PHE A 177 -1.12 27.73 -13.67
N GLU A 178 -1.98 27.82 -12.70
CA GLU A 178 -1.83 27.17 -11.42
C GLU A 178 -3.02 26.23 -11.20
N PHE A 179 -2.74 25.01 -10.74
CA PHE A 179 -3.74 23.99 -10.42
C PHE A 179 -3.54 23.52 -9.00
N THR A 180 -4.63 23.40 -8.31
CA THR A 180 -4.70 22.75 -7.00
C THR A 180 -5.84 21.76 -6.99
N ILE A 181 -5.67 20.69 -6.22
CA ILE A 181 -6.73 19.75 -5.88
C ILE A 181 -6.87 19.78 -4.36
N THR A 182 -8.07 19.85 -3.86
CA THR A 182 -8.37 19.77 -2.44
C THR A 182 -9.19 18.53 -2.15
N ASP A 183 -8.85 17.80 -1.08
CA ASP A 183 -9.59 16.63 -0.65
C ASP A 183 -9.32 16.35 0.83
N ASP A 184 -10.25 15.65 1.49
CA ASP A 184 -10.17 15.23 2.90
C ASP A 184 -9.75 13.75 3.01
N ASN A 185 -8.79 13.32 2.17
CA ASN A 185 -8.40 11.92 1.99
C ASN A 185 -7.09 11.54 2.70
N GLY A 186 -6.70 12.30 3.71
CA GLY A 186 -5.41 12.15 4.37
C GLY A 186 -5.33 11.12 5.48
N LEU A 187 -6.47 10.56 5.93
CA LEU A 187 -6.52 9.58 7.02
C LEU A 187 -7.44 8.41 6.65
N MET A 188 -6.92 7.21 6.73
CA MET A 188 -7.62 5.97 6.41
C MET A 188 -7.69 5.06 7.63
N ASN A 189 -8.84 4.44 7.85
CA ASN A 189 -9.04 3.44 8.88
C ASN A 189 -8.50 2.06 8.44
N TYR A 190 -8.48 1.08 9.36
CA TYR A 190 -8.07 -0.30 9.08
C TYR A 190 -8.84 -0.95 7.92
N ASP A 191 -10.09 -0.55 7.68
CA ASP A 191 -10.97 -1.05 6.62
C ASP A 191 -10.88 -0.23 5.33
N ASN A 192 -9.84 0.59 5.20
CA ASN A 192 -9.59 1.47 4.06
C ASN A 192 -10.62 2.59 3.83
N LYS A 193 -11.51 2.82 4.78
CA LYS A 193 -12.42 3.95 4.72
C LYS A 193 -11.75 5.23 5.20
N LEU A 194 -12.10 6.33 4.56
CA LEU A 194 -11.64 7.65 4.99
C LEU A 194 -12.25 8.00 6.34
N LEU A 195 -11.41 8.52 7.22
CA LEU A 195 -11.80 9.13 8.49
C LEU A 195 -11.80 10.65 8.35
N GLU A 196 -12.51 11.32 9.25
CA GLU A 196 -12.49 12.78 9.34
C GLU A 196 -11.06 13.27 9.61
N ASP A 197 -10.58 14.16 8.75
CA ASP A 197 -9.26 14.78 8.83
C ASP A 197 -9.33 16.19 8.24
N GLU A 198 -8.24 16.94 8.34
CA GLU A 198 -8.13 18.25 7.72
C GLU A 198 -8.09 18.16 6.19
N THR A 199 -8.61 19.18 5.52
CA THR A 199 -8.53 19.29 4.06
C THR A 199 -7.09 19.47 3.62
N LEU A 200 -6.65 18.62 2.68
CA LEU A 200 -5.34 18.69 2.06
C LEU A 200 -5.41 19.48 0.75
N THR A 201 -4.42 20.32 0.51
CA THR A 201 -4.24 21.01 -0.77
C THR A 201 -3.05 20.40 -1.51
N TYR A 202 -3.34 19.79 -2.65
CA TYR A 202 -2.35 19.18 -3.52
C TYR A 202 -1.91 20.16 -4.58
N TYR A 203 -0.60 20.31 -4.72
CA TYR A 203 0.04 21.08 -5.78
C TYR A 203 0.73 20.16 -6.79
N PRO A 204 0.82 20.54 -8.07
CA PRO A 204 1.59 19.79 -9.04
C PRO A 204 3.05 19.68 -8.60
N TYR A 205 3.54 18.44 -8.47
CA TYR A 205 4.96 18.19 -8.19
C TYR A 205 5.82 18.17 -9.46
N TYR A 206 5.19 18.15 -10.63
CA TYR A 206 5.86 18.16 -11.93
C TYR A 206 5.08 19.01 -12.92
N ARG A 207 5.79 19.84 -13.67
CA ARG A 207 5.27 20.65 -14.76
C ARG A 207 6.19 20.51 -15.97
N MET A 208 5.63 20.43 -17.15
CA MET A 208 6.39 20.36 -18.39
C MET A 208 5.74 21.23 -19.47
N GLN A 209 6.56 22.05 -20.13
CA GLN A 209 6.15 22.79 -21.30
C GLN A 209 6.17 21.85 -22.51
N GLY A 210 5.02 21.65 -23.16
CA GLY A 210 4.91 20.93 -24.44
C GLY A 210 5.38 21.80 -25.61
N GLY A 211 5.97 21.18 -26.62
CA GLY A 211 6.22 21.84 -27.93
C GLY A 211 5.02 21.68 -28.87
N THR A 212 4.95 22.53 -29.89
CA THR A 212 3.92 22.49 -30.93
C THR A 212 3.89 21.20 -31.75
N ASP A 213 4.95 20.40 -31.69
CA ASP A 213 5.09 19.12 -32.43
C ASP A 213 4.48 17.93 -31.71
N MET A 214 3.91 18.10 -30.50
CA MET A 214 3.30 17.01 -29.74
C MET A 214 1.88 16.63 -30.20
N GLY A 215 1.38 17.21 -31.29
CA GLY A 215 0.03 16.93 -31.83
C GLY A 215 -0.18 15.58 -32.51
N THR A 216 0.81 14.70 -32.60
CA THR A 216 0.71 13.44 -33.36
C THR A 216 1.22 12.19 -32.64
N ARG A 217 1.41 12.21 -31.33
CA ARG A 217 1.72 10.97 -30.56
C ARG A 217 0.69 10.72 -29.47
N ALA A 218 -0.44 10.22 -29.91
CA ALA A 218 -1.40 9.52 -29.07
C ALA A 218 -1.11 8.00 -29.04
N ASP A 219 0.16 7.60 -29.06
CA ASP A 219 0.57 6.22 -28.84
C ASP A 219 2.00 6.22 -28.27
N GLY A 220 2.07 6.18 -26.98
CA GLY A 220 3.34 6.08 -26.28
C GLY A 220 3.09 5.89 -24.81
N ALA A 221 3.02 4.63 -24.39
CA ALA A 221 3.26 4.29 -23.01
C ALA A 221 4.50 5.06 -22.56
N ALA A 222 4.34 5.89 -21.53
CA ALA A 222 5.49 6.44 -20.85
C ALA A 222 6.28 5.25 -20.32
N GLU A 223 7.38 4.93 -20.97
CA GLU A 223 8.41 4.12 -20.36
C GLU A 223 8.84 4.87 -19.11
N ASP A 224 8.58 4.26 -18.00
CA ASP A 224 9.12 4.62 -16.72
C ASP A 224 10.63 4.42 -16.82
N SER A 225 11.34 5.45 -17.29
CA SER A 225 12.79 5.42 -17.29
C SER A 225 13.24 5.52 -15.83
N ASN A 226 13.51 4.37 -15.26
CA ASN A 226 14.38 4.21 -14.13
C ASN A 226 15.55 5.19 -14.23
N LEU A 227 15.63 6.08 -13.30
CA LEU A 227 16.87 6.72 -12.92
C LEU A 227 17.30 6.11 -11.59
N SER A 228 18.35 5.33 -11.73
CA SER A 228 19.23 4.79 -10.70
C SER A 228 19.58 5.77 -9.59
#